data_c1a2db9cfb493cab1a50f9ea074e9eec
#
_entry.id   c1a2db9cfb493cab1a50f9ea074e9eec
#
_cell.length_a   1.000
_cell.length_b   1.000
_cell.length_c   1.000
_cell.angle_alpha   90.00
_cell.angle_beta   90.00
_cell.angle_gamma   90.00
#
_symmetry.space_group_name_H-M   'P 1'
#
loop_
_entity.id
_entity.type
_entity.pdbx_description
1 polymer ?
#
loop_
_entity_poly.entity_id
_entity_poly.type
_entity_poly.pdbx_seq_one_letter_code
_entity_poly.pdbx_strand_id
1 'polypeptide(L)'
;PMHEFLVRIRAQLLWAWARLDEAEASARSGIEVLSSYQPQQQLQCLAMLIQCSLARGDLDNARSQLNRLENLLGNGKYHSDWISNANKVRVIYWQMTGDKAAAANWLRHTAKPEFANNHFLQGQWRNIARAQILLGEFEPAEIVLEELNENARSLRLMSDLNRNLLLLNQLYWQAGRKSDAQRVLLDALKLANRTGFISHFVIEGEAMAQQLRQLIQLNTLPELEQHRAQRILREINQHHRHKFAHFDENFVERLLNHPEVPELIRTSPLTQREWQ
;
A
#
# COMPACT_ATOMS: atom_id res chain seq x y z
N PRO A 1 -3.11 -8.55 -28.50
CA PRO A 1 -2.55 -7.30 -27.94
C PRO A 1 -3.55 -6.47 -27.16
N MET A 2 -4.81 -6.28 -27.67
CA MET A 2 -5.82 -5.44 -26.99
C MET A 2 -6.37 -6.10 -25.73
N HIS A 3 -6.63 -7.39 -25.75
CA HIS A 3 -7.15 -8.16 -24.62
C HIS A 3 -6.24 -8.04 -23.39
N GLU A 4 -4.96 -8.16 -23.59
CA GLU A 4 -3.92 -8.11 -22.55
C GLU A 4 -3.84 -6.73 -21.87
N PHE A 5 -3.91 -5.67 -22.68
CA PHE A 5 -4.00 -4.31 -22.18
C PHE A 5 -5.24 -4.11 -21.29
N LEU A 6 -6.39 -4.63 -21.74
CA LEU A 6 -7.65 -4.54 -21.01
C LEU A 6 -7.61 -5.30 -19.67
N VAL A 7 -7.01 -6.48 -19.62
CA VAL A 7 -6.85 -7.27 -18.39
C VAL A 7 -6.03 -6.50 -17.35
N ARG A 8 -4.93 -5.85 -17.78
CA ARG A 8 -4.10 -5.02 -16.89
C ARG A 8 -4.88 -3.80 -16.38
N ILE A 9 -5.57 -3.07 -17.25
CA ILE A 9 -6.37 -1.90 -16.84
C ILE A 9 -7.49 -2.32 -15.89
N ARG A 10 -8.15 -3.45 -16.17
CA ARG A 10 -9.18 -4.01 -15.28
C ARG A 10 -8.59 -4.29 -13.89
N ALA A 11 -7.44 -4.94 -13.80
CA ALA A 11 -6.78 -5.21 -12.53
C ALA A 11 -6.47 -3.92 -11.76
N GLN A 12 -5.99 -2.87 -12.44
CA GLN A 12 -5.71 -1.57 -11.82
C GLN A 12 -6.96 -0.88 -11.28
N LEU A 13 -8.07 -0.90 -12.02
CA LEU A 13 -9.33 -0.30 -11.57
C LEU A 13 -9.92 -1.07 -10.39
N LEU A 14 -9.95 -2.39 -10.46
CA LEU A 14 -10.43 -3.24 -9.38
C LEU A 14 -9.61 -3.02 -8.10
N TRP A 15 -8.29 -2.94 -8.24
CA TRP A 15 -7.42 -2.61 -7.12
C TRP A 15 -7.72 -1.22 -6.56
N ALA A 16 -7.90 -0.19 -7.41
CA ALA A 16 -8.20 1.17 -6.96
C ALA A 16 -9.47 1.25 -6.08
N TRP A 17 -10.44 0.37 -6.32
CA TRP A 17 -11.69 0.25 -5.55
C TRP A 17 -11.59 -0.74 -4.38
N ALA A 18 -10.40 -1.26 -4.05
CA ALA A 18 -10.13 -2.27 -3.04
C ALA A 18 -10.84 -3.63 -3.28
N ARG A 19 -11.19 -3.95 -4.54
CA ARG A 19 -11.69 -5.26 -4.94
C ARG A 19 -10.50 -6.21 -5.17
N LEU A 20 -9.78 -6.53 -4.08
CA LEU A 20 -8.45 -7.15 -4.16
C LEU A 20 -8.47 -8.53 -4.79
N ASP A 21 -9.49 -9.38 -4.49
CA ASP A 21 -9.58 -10.73 -5.04
C ASP A 21 -9.78 -10.73 -6.56
N GLU A 22 -10.61 -9.81 -7.04
CA GLU A 22 -10.87 -9.66 -8.47
C GLU A 22 -9.67 -9.01 -9.20
N ALA A 23 -8.99 -8.06 -8.55
CA ALA A 23 -7.77 -7.48 -9.07
C ALA A 23 -6.66 -8.53 -9.21
N GLU A 24 -6.52 -9.39 -8.20
CA GLU A 24 -5.58 -10.50 -8.20
C GLU A 24 -5.90 -11.52 -9.29
N ALA A 25 -7.16 -11.96 -9.38
CA ALA A 25 -7.59 -12.89 -10.43
C ALA A 25 -7.32 -12.34 -11.83
N SER A 26 -7.63 -11.05 -12.06
CA SER A 26 -7.35 -10.39 -13.34
C SER A 26 -5.85 -10.30 -13.62
N ALA A 27 -5.01 -9.98 -12.63
CA ALA A 27 -3.56 -9.92 -12.80
C ALA A 27 -2.94 -11.31 -13.06
N ARG A 28 -3.42 -12.38 -12.40
CA ARG A 28 -2.98 -13.75 -12.64
C ARG A 28 -3.30 -14.19 -14.07
N SER A 29 -4.53 -13.97 -14.53
CA SER A 29 -4.92 -14.24 -15.92
C SER A 29 -4.02 -13.49 -16.92
N GLY A 30 -3.64 -12.24 -16.61
CA GLY A 30 -2.70 -11.48 -17.42
C GLY A 30 -1.32 -12.15 -17.54
N ILE A 31 -0.79 -12.71 -16.45
CA ILE A 31 0.51 -13.38 -16.44
C ILE A 31 0.45 -14.69 -17.26
N GLU A 32 -0.60 -15.49 -17.13
CA GLU A 32 -0.77 -16.76 -17.83
C GLU A 32 -0.81 -16.58 -19.35
N VAL A 33 -1.52 -15.55 -19.83
CA VAL A 33 -1.67 -15.25 -21.26
C VAL A 33 -0.41 -14.61 -21.85
N LEU A 34 0.36 -13.84 -21.03
CA LEU A 34 1.45 -12.97 -21.50
C LEU A 34 2.84 -13.61 -21.45
N SER A 35 2.95 -14.87 -21.06
CA SER A 35 4.22 -15.49 -20.65
C SER A 35 5.36 -15.47 -21.68
N SER A 36 5.07 -15.17 -22.96
CA SER A 36 6.10 -15.25 -24.02
C SER A 36 6.31 -13.98 -24.87
N TYR A 37 5.37 -13.03 -24.92
CA TYR A 37 5.43 -11.98 -25.93
C TYR A 37 5.49 -10.52 -25.41
N GLN A 38 5.17 -10.25 -24.13
CA GLN A 38 5.11 -8.88 -23.61
C GLN A 38 5.64 -8.77 -22.17
N PRO A 39 6.96 -8.81 -21.97
CA PRO A 39 7.57 -8.79 -20.64
C PRO A 39 7.20 -7.55 -19.80
N GLN A 40 6.92 -6.40 -20.45
CA GLN A 40 6.46 -5.18 -19.76
C GLN A 40 5.08 -5.37 -19.12
N GLN A 41 4.14 -6.03 -19.81
CA GLN A 41 2.81 -6.29 -19.26
C GLN A 41 2.88 -7.32 -18.13
N GLN A 42 3.71 -8.33 -18.27
CA GLN A 42 3.98 -9.31 -17.22
C GLN A 42 4.53 -8.65 -15.96
N LEU A 43 5.47 -7.71 -16.10
CA LEU A 43 6.01 -6.92 -15.00
C LEU A 43 4.90 -6.15 -14.25
N GLN A 44 3.97 -5.55 -14.99
CA GLN A 44 2.86 -4.79 -14.41
C GLN A 44 1.85 -5.67 -13.67
N CYS A 45 1.50 -6.82 -14.26
CA CYS A 45 0.61 -7.79 -13.61
C CYS A 45 1.27 -8.34 -12.33
N LEU A 46 2.56 -8.63 -12.37
CA LEU A 46 3.30 -9.09 -11.18
C LEU A 46 3.37 -8.01 -10.09
N ALA A 47 3.65 -6.74 -10.47
CA ALA A 47 3.60 -5.62 -9.53
C ALA A 47 2.18 -5.46 -8.92
N MET A 48 1.11 -5.76 -9.67
CA MET A 48 -0.25 -5.73 -9.15
C MET A 48 -0.49 -6.84 -8.12
N LEU A 49 -0.02 -8.07 -8.37
CA LEU A 49 -0.10 -9.17 -7.39
C LEU A 49 0.60 -8.82 -6.09
N ILE A 50 1.79 -8.22 -6.19
CA ILE A 50 2.53 -7.75 -5.00
C ILE A 50 1.73 -6.68 -4.26
N GLN A 51 1.12 -5.72 -4.96
CA GLN A 51 0.27 -4.70 -4.32
C GLN A 51 -0.93 -5.31 -3.59
N CYS A 52 -1.58 -6.33 -4.16
CA CYS A 52 -2.67 -7.04 -3.50
C CYS A 52 -2.18 -7.73 -2.21
N SER A 53 -1.04 -8.42 -2.27
CA SER A 53 -0.44 -9.07 -1.10
C SER A 53 -0.06 -8.06 -0.01
N LEU A 54 0.57 -6.93 -0.38
CA LEU A 54 0.92 -5.86 0.55
C LEU A 54 -0.33 -5.24 1.20
N ALA A 55 -1.39 -4.99 0.42
CA ALA A 55 -2.65 -4.46 0.94
C ALA A 55 -3.32 -5.40 1.95
N ARG A 56 -3.12 -6.72 1.83
CA ARG A 56 -3.56 -7.72 2.81
C ARG A 56 -2.57 -7.91 3.96
N GLY A 57 -1.39 -7.31 3.88
CA GLY A 57 -0.29 -7.52 4.82
C GLY A 57 0.34 -8.93 4.71
N ASP A 58 0.10 -9.64 3.62
CA ASP A 58 0.71 -10.94 3.32
C ASP A 58 2.14 -10.74 2.80
N LEU A 59 3.07 -10.56 3.74
CA LEU A 59 4.47 -10.25 3.42
C LEU A 59 5.22 -11.43 2.82
N ASP A 60 4.85 -12.66 3.14
CA ASP A 60 5.50 -13.86 2.62
C ASP A 60 5.18 -14.04 1.12
N ASN A 61 3.91 -13.93 0.75
CA ASN A 61 3.51 -13.95 -0.64
C ASN A 61 4.07 -12.75 -1.40
N ALA A 62 4.06 -11.54 -0.80
CA ALA A 62 4.68 -10.37 -1.39
C ALA A 62 6.17 -10.60 -1.67
N ARG A 63 6.92 -11.21 -0.74
CA ARG A 63 8.33 -11.56 -0.91
C ARG A 63 8.55 -12.54 -2.05
N SER A 64 7.75 -13.60 -2.10
CA SER A 64 7.83 -14.60 -3.19
C SER A 64 7.61 -13.95 -4.56
N GLN A 65 6.61 -13.09 -4.69
CA GLN A 65 6.32 -12.39 -5.93
C GLN A 65 7.40 -11.33 -6.26
N LEU A 66 7.97 -10.66 -5.25
CA LEU A 66 9.11 -9.75 -5.43
C LEU A 66 10.33 -10.47 -6.01
N ASN A 67 10.67 -11.65 -5.52
CA ASN A 67 11.78 -12.44 -6.08
C ASN A 67 11.55 -12.75 -7.57
N ARG A 68 10.32 -13.06 -7.98
CA ARG A 68 9.97 -13.25 -9.39
C ARG A 68 10.13 -11.97 -10.20
N LEU A 69 9.71 -10.84 -9.65
CA LEU A 69 9.84 -9.51 -10.25
C LEU A 69 11.32 -9.13 -10.44
N GLU A 70 12.17 -9.39 -9.45
CA GLU A 70 13.61 -9.15 -9.53
C GLU A 70 14.28 -9.99 -10.64
N ASN A 71 13.93 -11.27 -10.71
CA ASN A 71 14.43 -12.14 -11.77
C ASN A 71 14.00 -11.64 -13.16
N LEU A 72 12.79 -11.16 -13.30
CA LEU A 72 12.30 -10.60 -14.55
C LEU A 72 13.07 -9.33 -14.94
N LEU A 73 13.30 -8.42 -13.97
CA LEU A 73 14.07 -7.20 -14.19
C LEU A 73 15.54 -7.48 -14.52
N GLY A 74 16.16 -8.45 -13.89
CA GLY A 74 17.55 -8.83 -14.15
C GLY A 74 17.79 -9.41 -15.55
N ASN A 75 16.76 -10.02 -16.14
CA ASN A 75 16.84 -10.68 -17.44
C ASN A 75 16.33 -9.82 -18.61
N GLY A 76 15.85 -8.60 -18.36
CA GLY A 76 15.22 -7.77 -19.40
C GLY A 76 15.67 -6.31 -19.37
N LYS A 77 15.44 -5.64 -20.49
CA LYS A 77 15.56 -4.17 -20.58
C LYS A 77 14.16 -3.57 -20.59
N TYR A 78 13.88 -2.73 -19.59
CA TYR A 78 12.57 -2.11 -19.42
C TYR A 78 12.69 -0.58 -19.50
N HIS A 79 11.64 0.06 -20.01
CA HIS A 79 11.54 1.50 -19.97
C HIS A 79 11.40 1.98 -18.52
N SER A 80 11.91 3.18 -18.20
CA SER A 80 11.90 3.79 -16.86
C SER A 80 10.52 3.81 -16.20
N ASP A 81 9.46 3.99 -16.99
CA ASP A 81 8.08 4.01 -16.50
C ASP A 81 7.65 2.68 -15.87
N TRP A 82 8.07 1.57 -16.48
CA TRP A 82 7.78 0.23 -15.96
C TRP A 82 8.61 -0.08 -14.72
N ILE A 83 9.87 0.38 -14.70
CA ILE A 83 10.77 0.27 -13.55
C ILE A 83 10.21 1.06 -12.36
N SER A 84 9.61 2.23 -12.58
CA SER A 84 8.98 3.03 -11.52
C SER A 84 7.89 2.27 -10.77
N ASN A 85 7.06 1.49 -11.47
CA ASN A 85 6.04 0.65 -10.84
C ASN A 85 6.63 -0.55 -10.08
N ALA A 86 7.74 -1.12 -10.56
CA ALA A 86 8.48 -2.14 -9.83
C ALA A 86 9.09 -1.56 -8.55
N ASN A 87 9.72 -0.40 -8.65
CA ASN A 87 10.28 0.31 -7.49
C ASN A 87 9.21 0.63 -6.44
N LYS A 88 7.98 0.99 -6.85
CA LYS A 88 6.88 1.25 -5.93
C LYS A 88 6.65 0.07 -4.99
N VAL A 89 6.51 -1.14 -5.52
CA VAL A 89 6.22 -2.31 -4.67
C VAL A 89 7.41 -2.72 -3.82
N ARG A 90 8.64 -2.51 -4.30
CA ARG A 90 9.86 -2.69 -3.50
C ARG A 90 9.89 -1.78 -2.28
N VAL A 91 9.72 -0.48 -2.51
CA VAL A 91 9.83 0.52 -1.44
C VAL A 91 8.71 0.37 -0.42
N ILE A 92 7.47 0.04 -0.85
CA ILE A 92 6.37 -0.28 0.07
C ILE A 92 6.72 -1.53 0.89
N TYR A 93 7.25 -2.58 0.27
CA TYR A 93 7.66 -3.79 0.98
C TYR A 93 8.74 -3.47 2.03
N TRP A 94 9.80 -2.74 1.68
CA TRP A 94 10.85 -2.34 2.62
C TRP A 94 10.30 -1.49 3.77
N GLN A 95 9.35 -0.62 3.49
CA GLN A 95 8.69 0.16 4.53
C GLN A 95 7.90 -0.74 5.49
N MET A 96 7.16 -1.71 4.98
CA MET A 96 6.37 -2.62 5.81
C MET A 96 7.23 -3.59 6.63
N THR A 97 8.42 -3.94 6.14
CA THR A 97 9.39 -4.80 6.82
C THR A 97 10.43 -4.03 7.65
N GLY A 98 10.47 -2.70 7.54
CA GLY A 98 11.49 -1.87 8.19
C GLY A 98 12.89 -2.00 7.59
N ASP A 99 13.03 -2.48 6.35
CA ASP A 99 14.32 -2.70 5.69
C ASP A 99 14.95 -1.38 5.22
N LYS A 100 15.51 -0.64 6.18
CA LYS A 100 16.21 0.63 5.94
C LYS A 100 17.47 0.44 5.09
N ALA A 101 18.15 -0.70 5.21
CA ALA A 101 19.38 -0.96 4.48
C ALA A 101 19.12 -1.08 2.97
N ALA A 102 18.09 -1.82 2.58
CA ALA A 102 17.68 -1.94 1.18
C ALA A 102 17.21 -0.59 0.61
N ALA A 103 16.41 0.17 1.37
CA ALA A 103 15.94 1.49 0.96
C ALA A 103 17.10 2.49 0.75
N ALA A 104 18.05 2.55 1.68
CA ALA A 104 19.23 3.42 1.58
C ALA A 104 20.13 3.03 0.41
N ASN A 105 20.35 1.73 0.21
CA ASN A 105 21.13 1.27 -0.93
C ASN A 105 20.46 1.63 -2.26
N TRP A 106 19.16 1.39 -2.39
CA TRP A 106 18.41 1.75 -3.59
C TRP A 106 18.43 3.25 -3.86
N LEU A 107 18.24 4.09 -2.83
CA LEU A 107 18.18 5.55 -2.96
C LEU A 107 19.51 6.14 -3.48
N ARG A 108 20.67 5.58 -3.07
CA ARG A 108 21.99 6.00 -3.55
C ARG A 108 22.21 5.74 -5.03
N HIS A 109 21.58 4.70 -5.59
CA HIS A 109 21.80 4.29 -6.98
C HIS A 109 20.63 4.66 -7.91
N THR A 110 19.58 5.26 -7.35
CA THR A 110 18.38 5.64 -8.12
C THR A 110 18.57 6.98 -8.80
N ALA A 111 18.35 7.02 -10.12
CA ALA A 111 18.29 8.27 -10.85
C ALA A 111 17.04 9.06 -10.44
N LYS A 112 17.25 10.35 -10.15
CA LYS A 112 16.16 11.30 -9.89
C LYS A 112 15.65 11.82 -11.24
N PRO A 113 14.32 11.78 -11.50
CA PRO A 113 13.77 12.39 -12.70
C PRO A 113 14.01 13.91 -12.70
N GLU A 114 14.21 14.48 -13.87
CA GLU A 114 14.36 15.94 -14.02
C GLU A 114 13.02 16.67 -13.81
N PHE A 115 11.90 16.01 -14.18
CA PHE A 115 10.57 16.59 -14.12
C PHE A 115 9.59 15.66 -13.39
N ALA A 116 8.41 16.20 -13.01
CA ALA A 116 7.31 15.46 -12.38
C ALA A 116 5.97 15.73 -13.12
N ASN A 117 6.03 15.90 -14.43
CA ASN A 117 4.93 16.39 -15.27
C ASN A 117 3.98 15.29 -15.79
N ASN A 118 4.19 14.04 -15.41
CA ASN A 118 3.29 12.95 -15.75
C ASN A 118 3.22 11.92 -14.61
N HIS A 119 2.25 10.99 -14.72
CA HIS A 119 1.98 9.96 -13.73
C HIS A 119 3.21 9.10 -13.36
N PHE A 120 4.04 8.72 -14.33
CA PHE A 120 5.19 7.85 -14.10
C PHE A 120 6.31 8.56 -13.35
N LEU A 121 6.61 9.79 -13.74
CA LEU A 121 7.62 10.63 -13.09
C LEU A 121 7.17 11.02 -11.68
N GLN A 122 5.90 11.36 -11.48
CA GLN A 122 5.27 11.50 -10.17
C GLN A 122 5.46 10.22 -9.33
N GLY A 123 5.24 9.04 -9.94
CA GLY A 123 5.43 7.74 -9.30
C GLY A 123 6.86 7.52 -8.83
N GLN A 124 7.85 7.84 -9.64
CA GLN A 124 9.27 7.68 -9.28
C GLN A 124 9.67 8.61 -8.14
N TRP A 125 9.25 9.86 -8.17
CA TRP A 125 9.49 10.80 -7.08
C TRP A 125 8.81 10.38 -5.76
N ARG A 126 7.59 9.82 -5.83
CA ARG A 126 6.94 9.24 -4.64
C ARG A 126 7.71 8.07 -4.05
N ASN A 127 8.31 7.22 -4.91
CA ASN A 127 9.15 6.13 -4.42
C ASN A 127 10.37 6.67 -3.67
N ILE A 128 11.00 7.74 -4.18
CA ILE A 128 12.12 8.42 -3.52
C ILE A 128 11.67 8.99 -2.16
N ALA A 129 10.58 9.75 -2.14
CA ALA A 129 10.04 10.33 -0.90
C ALA A 129 9.68 9.25 0.13
N ARG A 130 9.09 8.12 -0.30
CA ARG A 130 8.76 7.00 0.59
C ARG A 130 10.02 6.36 1.20
N ALA A 131 11.08 6.19 0.42
CA ALA A 131 12.35 5.69 0.92
C ALA A 131 12.99 6.67 1.92
N GLN A 132 12.93 7.97 1.65
CA GLN A 132 13.40 9.01 2.57
C GLN A 132 12.62 9.00 3.90
N ILE A 133 11.29 8.87 3.86
CA ILE A 133 10.45 8.74 5.06
C ILE A 133 10.85 7.51 5.89
N LEU A 134 11.08 6.37 5.24
CA LEU A 134 11.55 5.15 5.92
C LEU A 134 12.90 5.37 6.63
N LEU A 135 13.78 6.18 6.04
CA LEU A 135 15.08 6.52 6.62
C LEU A 135 15.02 7.61 7.70
N GLY A 136 13.88 8.30 7.84
CA GLY A 136 13.72 9.44 8.75
C GLY A 136 14.16 10.77 8.16
N GLU A 137 14.42 10.83 6.86
CA GLU A 137 14.79 12.04 6.12
C GLU A 137 13.53 12.84 5.76
N PHE A 138 12.85 13.40 6.80
CA PHE A 138 11.54 14.02 6.62
C PHE A 138 11.57 15.32 5.83
N GLU A 139 12.54 16.19 6.06
CA GLU A 139 12.62 17.50 5.38
C GLU A 139 12.78 17.36 3.85
N PRO A 140 13.74 16.58 3.32
CA PRO A 140 13.83 16.35 1.87
C PRO A 140 12.57 15.71 1.28
N ALA A 141 11.94 14.78 2.00
CA ALA A 141 10.71 14.13 1.54
C ALA A 141 9.53 15.10 1.50
N GLU A 142 9.42 16.01 2.47
CA GLU A 142 8.36 17.04 2.53
C GLU A 142 8.45 17.97 1.32
N ILE A 143 9.65 18.53 1.04
CA ILE A 143 9.89 19.41 -0.11
C ILE A 143 9.46 18.73 -1.42
N VAL A 144 9.86 17.50 -1.63
CA VAL A 144 9.49 16.72 -2.83
C VAL A 144 7.97 16.55 -2.91
N LEU A 145 7.31 16.17 -1.82
CA LEU A 145 5.88 15.90 -1.81
C LEU A 145 5.03 17.17 -2.01
N GLU A 146 5.48 18.32 -1.50
CA GLU A 146 4.82 19.59 -1.74
C GLU A 146 4.91 20.00 -3.22
N GLU A 147 6.08 19.89 -3.84
CA GLU A 147 6.25 20.13 -5.28
C GLU A 147 5.38 19.17 -6.12
N LEU A 148 5.36 17.88 -5.76
CA LEU A 148 4.48 16.91 -6.43
C LEU A 148 3.00 17.25 -6.30
N ASN A 149 2.58 17.79 -5.16
CA ASN A 149 1.20 18.24 -4.94
C ASN A 149 0.83 19.42 -5.83
N GLU A 150 1.72 20.42 -5.97
CA GLU A 150 1.51 21.57 -6.86
C GLU A 150 1.41 21.13 -8.31
N ASN A 151 2.34 20.31 -8.77
CA ASN A 151 2.34 19.76 -10.11
C ASN A 151 1.07 18.91 -10.39
N ALA A 152 0.68 18.05 -9.44
CA ALA A 152 -0.50 17.22 -9.60
C ALA A 152 -1.80 18.04 -9.65
N ARG A 153 -1.89 19.16 -8.91
CA ARG A 153 -3.02 20.10 -8.98
C ARG A 153 -3.07 20.82 -10.33
N SER A 154 -1.95 21.38 -10.78
CA SER A 154 -1.85 22.13 -12.03
C SER A 154 -2.19 21.27 -13.23
N LEU A 155 -1.73 20.01 -13.25
CA LEU A 155 -1.95 19.05 -14.32
C LEU A 155 -3.24 18.21 -14.15
N ARG A 156 -4.03 18.45 -13.09
CA ARG A 156 -5.26 17.73 -12.75
C ARG A 156 -5.08 16.22 -12.58
N LEU A 157 -3.92 15.79 -12.10
CA LEU A 157 -3.59 14.39 -11.82
C LEU A 157 -4.14 13.97 -10.44
N MET A 158 -5.47 13.90 -10.31
CA MET A 158 -6.16 13.74 -9.02
C MET A 158 -5.80 12.44 -8.28
N SER A 159 -5.53 11.36 -9.01
CA SER A 159 -5.08 10.10 -8.42
C SER A 159 -3.67 10.22 -7.82
N ASP A 160 -2.78 10.97 -8.47
CA ASP A 160 -1.44 11.23 -7.98
C ASP A 160 -1.46 12.18 -6.80
N LEU A 161 -2.28 13.22 -6.86
CA LEU A 161 -2.50 14.13 -5.72
C LEU A 161 -2.97 13.36 -4.47
N ASN A 162 -3.90 12.42 -4.61
CA ASN A 162 -4.35 11.60 -3.47
C ASN A 162 -3.21 10.78 -2.87
N ARG A 163 -2.39 10.14 -3.71
CA ARG A 163 -1.23 9.36 -3.26
C ARG A 163 -0.16 10.22 -2.59
N ASN A 164 0.10 11.40 -3.13
CA ASN A 164 1.06 12.34 -2.56
C ASN A 164 0.59 12.82 -1.18
N LEU A 165 -0.70 13.16 -1.04
CA LEU A 165 -1.29 13.55 0.24
C LEU A 165 -1.21 12.45 1.28
N LEU A 166 -1.47 11.18 0.91
CA LEU A 166 -1.35 10.07 1.84
C LEU A 166 0.09 9.84 2.31
N LEU A 167 1.06 10.03 1.42
CA LEU A 167 2.46 9.90 1.78
C LEU A 167 2.92 11.08 2.67
N LEU A 168 2.44 12.29 2.39
CA LEU A 168 2.66 13.47 3.22
C LEU A 168 2.01 13.32 4.61
N ASN A 169 0.80 12.75 4.66
CA ASN A 169 0.15 12.38 5.92
C ASN A 169 1.02 11.42 6.75
N GLN A 170 1.57 10.40 6.12
CA GLN A 170 2.44 9.43 6.78
C GLN A 170 3.72 10.10 7.31
N LEU A 171 4.33 10.99 6.52
CA LEU A 171 5.47 11.79 6.93
C LEU A 171 5.15 12.58 8.20
N TYR A 172 4.09 13.37 8.19
CA TYR A 172 3.70 14.19 9.34
C TYR A 172 3.37 13.37 10.57
N TRP A 173 2.70 12.21 10.37
CA TRP A 173 2.40 11.30 11.47
C TRP A 173 3.66 10.76 12.13
N GLN A 174 4.65 10.32 11.35
CA GLN A 174 5.94 9.81 11.85
C GLN A 174 6.81 10.91 12.46
N ALA A 175 6.74 12.13 11.93
CA ALA A 175 7.42 13.30 12.48
C ALA A 175 6.74 13.87 13.74
N GLY A 176 5.63 13.27 14.23
CA GLY A 176 4.90 13.75 15.40
C GLY A 176 4.00 14.97 15.14
N ARG A 177 3.90 15.45 13.91
CA ARG A 177 3.10 16.61 13.48
C ARG A 177 1.64 16.20 13.25
N LYS A 178 0.95 15.79 14.31
CA LYS A 178 -0.39 15.17 14.24
C LYS A 178 -1.45 16.07 13.63
N SER A 179 -1.44 17.37 13.89
CA SER A 179 -2.40 18.32 13.32
C SER A 179 -2.25 18.44 11.80
N ASP A 180 -1.02 18.50 11.31
CA ASP A 180 -0.73 18.51 9.87
C ASP A 180 -1.16 17.18 9.22
N ALA A 181 -0.86 16.06 9.85
CA ALA A 181 -1.29 14.75 9.38
C ALA A 181 -2.81 14.66 9.23
N GLN A 182 -3.58 15.11 10.23
CA GLN A 182 -5.04 15.12 10.19
C GLN A 182 -5.59 16.01 9.07
N ARG A 183 -5.02 17.21 8.90
CA ARG A 183 -5.42 18.15 7.84
C ARG A 183 -5.24 17.52 6.46
N VAL A 184 -4.08 16.93 6.19
CA VAL A 184 -3.78 16.32 4.88
C VAL A 184 -4.61 15.05 4.65
N LEU A 185 -4.88 14.27 5.72
CA LEU A 185 -5.76 13.10 5.64
C LEU A 185 -7.19 13.49 5.27
N LEU A 186 -7.71 14.58 5.83
CA LEU A 186 -9.03 15.11 5.45
C LEU A 186 -9.08 15.49 3.97
N ASP A 187 -8.05 16.14 3.44
CA ASP A 187 -7.98 16.49 2.02
C ASP A 187 -7.91 15.25 1.12
N ALA A 188 -7.18 14.22 1.54
CA ALA A 188 -7.16 12.93 0.84
C ALA A 188 -8.53 12.24 0.84
N LEU A 189 -9.28 12.30 1.95
CA LEU A 189 -10.65 11.77 2.04
C LEU A 189 -11.62 12.50 1.09
N LYS A 190 -11.53 13.84 1.00
CA LYS A 190 -12.32 14.62 0.04
C LYS A 190 -12.07 14.19 -1.41
N LEU A 191 -10.80 13.94 -1.77
CA LEU A 191 -10.47 13.41 -3.09
C LEU A 191 -11.01 12.00 -3.33
N ALA A 192 -10.91 11.13 -2.31
CA ALA A 192 -11.47 9.78 -2.37
C ALA A 192 -12.99 9.78 -2.56
N ASN A 193 -13.71 10.76 -2.03
CA ASN A 193 -15.14 10.93 -2.28
C ASN A 193 -15.47 11.19 -3.75
N ARG A 194 -14.59 11.89 -4.45
CA ARG A 194 -14.78 12.24 -5.87
C ARG A 194 -14.43 11.08 -6.82
N THR A 195 -13.44 10.27 -6.48
CA THR A 195 -12.89 9.21 -7.35
C THR A 195 -13.40 7.82 -7.01
N GLY A 196 -13.82 7.60 -5.77
CA GLY A 196 -14.11 6.26 -5.22
C GLY A 196 -12.84 5.43 -4.94
N PHE A 197 -11.64 5.93 -5.18
CA PHE A 197 -10.39 5.21 -5.00
C PHE A 197 -9.97 5.17 -3.54
N ILE A 198 -9.92 3.98 -2.96
CA ILE A 198 -9.65 3.80 -1.53
C ILE A 198 -8.48 2.86 -1.23
N SER A 199 -8.00 2.08 -2.20
CA SER A 199 -6.92 1.11 -1.97
C SER A 199 -5.60 1.76 -1.53
N HIS A 200 -5.38 3.03 -1.90
CA HIS A 200 -4.20 3.77 -1.47
C HIS A 200 -4.17 4.00 0.05
N PHE A 201 -5.34 4.07 0.70
CA PHE A 201 -5.45 4.09 2.16
C PHE A 201 -5.29 2.66 2.73
N VAL A 202 -5.91 1.67 2.06
CA VAL A 202 -5.89 0.28 2.53
C VAL A 202 -4.47 -0.28 2.60
N ILE A 203 -3.62 0.03 1.62
CA ILE A 203 -2.23 -0.46 1.59
C ILE A 203 -1.36 0.11 2.73
N GLU A 204 -1.72 1.25 3.33
CA GLU A 204 -1.01 1.80 4.49
C GLU A 204 -1.36 1.07 5.81
N GLY A 205 -2.31 0.16 5.77
CA GLY A 205 -2.58 -0.83 6.82
C GLY A 205 -2.98 -0.26 8.17
N GLU A 206 -2.46 -0.87 9.24
CA GLU A 206 -2.86 -0.54 10.63
C GLU A 206 -2.51 0.90 11.03
N ALA A 207 -1.42 1.46 10.52
CA ALA A 207 -1.06 2.86 10.78
C ALA A 207 -2.15 3.83 10.28
N MET A 208 -2.72 3.56 9.11
CA MET A 208 -3.85 4.32 8.56
C MET A 208 -5.13 4.05 9.35
N ALA A 209 -5.40 2.79 9.72
CA ALA A 209 -6.57 2.45 10.52
C ALA A 209 -6.59 3.18 11.86
N GLN A 210 -5.44 3.28 12.53
CA GLN A 210 -5.30 4.03 13.78
C GLN A 210 -5.62 5.52 13.60
N GLN A 211 -5.12 6.15 12.56
CA GLN A 211 -5.38 7.55 12.26
C GLN A 211 -6.87 7.79 11.92
N LEU A 212 -7.48 6.91 11.14
CA LEU A 212 -8.91 7.00 10.81
C LEU A 212 -9.79 6.83 12.05
N ARG A 213 -9.47 5.88 12.97
CA ARG A 213 -10.20 5.74 14.25
C ARG A 213 -10.14 7.01 15.07
N GLN A 214 -8.95 7.61 15.21
CA GLN A 214 -8.79 8.87 15.96
C GLN A 214 -9.60 10.01 15.29
N LEU A 215 -9.54 10.14 13.98
CA LEU A 215 -10.25 11.18 13.27
C LEU A 215 -11.78 11.05 13.38
N ILE A 216 -12.29 9.80 13.33
CA ILE A 216 -13.71 9.49 13.52
C ILE A 216 -14.14 9.81 14.98
N GLN A 217 -13.32 9.45 15.96
CA GLN A 217 -13.59 9.70 17.39
C GLN A 217 -13.69 11.19 17.75
N LEU A 218 -12.93 12.05 17.07
CA LEU A 218 -13.00 13.50 17.25
C LEU A 218 -14.35 14.09 16.84
N ASN A 219 -15.16 13.36 16.06
CA ASN A 219 -16.47 13.75 15.56
C ASN A 219 -16.50 15.15 14.89
N THR A 220 -15.39 15.53 14.26
CA THR A 220 -15.21 16.82 13.58
C THR A 220 -15.30 16.71 12.06
N LEU A 221 -15.41 15.48 11.54
CA LEU A 221 -15.50 15.23 10.12
C LEU A 221 -16.87 15.62 9.57
N PRO A 222 -16.95 16.27 8.39
CA PRO A 222 -18.19 16.36 7.65
C PRO A 222 -18.74 14.96 7.34
N GLU A 223 -20.05 14.83 7.21
CA GLU A 223 -20.76 13.54 7.11
C GLU A 223 -20.21 12.64 5.98
N LEU A 224 -19.92 13.22 4.82
CA LEU A 224 -19.44 12.49 3.66
C LEU A 224 -18.04 11.90 3.89
N GLU A 225 -17.13 12.67 4.48
CA GLU A 225 -15.79 12.26 4.85
C GLU A 225 -15.82 11.23 5.99
N GLN A 226 -16.75 11.35 6.91
CA GLN A 226 -16.96 10.39 7.99
C GLN A 226 -17.39 9.02 7.43
N HIS A 227 -18.36 8.97 6.53
CA HIS A 227 -18.78 7.74 5.86
C HIS A 227 -17.63 7.14 5.06
N ARG A 228 -16.84 7.96 4.38
CA ARG A 228 -15.67 7.50 3.63
C ARG A 228 -14.61 6.89 4.55
N ALA A 229 -14.28 7.57 5.65
CA ALA A 229 -13.32 7.10 6.63
C ALA A 229 -13.76 5.76 7.25
N GLN A 230 -15.04 5.63 7.62
CA GLN A 230 -15.61 4.38 8.13
C GLN A 230 -15.56 3.24 7.10
N ARG A 231 -15.82 3.54 5.82
CA ARG A 231 -15.72 2.54 4.75
C ARG A 231 -14.28 2.05 4.59
N ILE A 232 -13.31 2.99 4.51
CA ILE A 232 -11.89 2.65 4.38
C ILE A 232 -11.43 1.82 5.59
N LEU A 233 -11.82 2.20 6.80
CA LEU A 233 -11.49 1.44 8.01
C LEU A 233 -12.04 0.01 7.98
N ARG A 234 -13.25 -0.18 7.47
CA ARG A 234 -13.84 -1.54 7.29
C ARG A 234 -13.05 -2.35 6.29
N GLU A 235 -12.66 -1.77 5.15
CA GLU A 235 -11.83 -2.45 4.14
C GLU A 235 -10.47 -2.86 4.70
N ILE A 236 -9.77 -1.95 5.44
CA ILE A 236 -8.51 -2.29 6.09
C ILE A 236 -8.70 -3.47 7.04
N ASN A 237 -9.69 -3.40 7.92
CA ASN A 237 -9.96 -4.46 8.89
C ASN A 237 -10.33 -5.79 8.22
N GLN A 238 -11.09 -5.76 7.13
CA GLN A 238 -11.48 -6.97 6.40
C GLN A 238 -10.27 -7.64 5.76
N HIS A 239 -9.40 -6.88 5.10
CA HIS A 239 -8.23 -7.44 4.42
C HIS A 239 -7.14 -7.90 5.39
N HIS A 240 -7.02 -7.27 6.56
CA HIS A 240 -6.05 -7.66 7.58
C HIS A 240 -6.55 -8.78 8.52
N ARG A 241 -7.84 -9.11 8.53
CA ARG A 241 -8.37 -10.24 9.32
C ARG A 241 -7.78 -11.59 8.93
N HIS A 242 -7.35 -11.76 7.69
CA HIS A 242 -6.67 -12.98 7.26
C HIS A 242 -5.32 -13.23 7.97
N LYS A 243 -4.71 -12.22 8.61
CA LYS A 243 -3.53 -12.42 9.47
C LYS A 243 -3.84 -13.18 10.76
N PHE A 244 -5.07 -13.10 11.26
CA PHE A 244 -5.48 -13.77 12.50
C PHE A 244 -6.06 -15.18 12.24
N ALA A 245 -6.33 -15.54 10.98
CA ALA A 245 -6.82 -16.87 10.62
C ALA A 245 -5.71 -17.96 10.63
N HIS A 246 -4.46 -17.56 10.60
CA HIS A 246 -3.31 -18.41 10.95
C HIS A 246 -2.86 -18.09 12.38
N PHE A 247 -3.74 -18.29 13.35
CA PHE A 247 -3.30 -18.48 14.71
C PHE A 247 -2.42 -19.74 14.70
N ASP A 248 -1.11 -19.51 14.93
CA ASP A 248 -0.18 -20.57 15.22
C ASP A 248 -0.80 -21.39 16.37
N GLU A 249 -1.15 -22.65 16.12
CA GLU A 249 -1.70 -23.53 17.16
C GLU A 249 -0.81 -23.52 18.40
N ASN A 250 0.50 -23.40 18.20
CA ASN A 250 1.48 -23.22 19.27
C ASN A 250 1.36 -21.87 20.01
N PHE A 251 0.78 -20.81 19.42
CA PHE A 251 0.57 -19.55 20.11
C PHE A 251 -0.61 -19.65 21.10
N VAL A 252 -1.72 -20.27 20.68
CA VAL A 252 -2.87 -20.51 21.56
C VAL A 252 -2.46 -21.43 22.71
N GLU A 253 -1.71 -22.48 22.44
CA GLU A 253 -1.20 -23.41 23.46
C GLU A 253 -0.24 -22.72 24.43
N ARG A 254 0.67 -21.89 23.94
CA ARG A 254 1.56 -21.05 24.78
C ARG A 254 0.78 -20.03 25.60
N LEU A 255 -0.25 -19.40 25.02
CA LEU A 255 -1.11 -18.44 25.73
C LEU A 255 -1.89 -19.13 26.86
N LEU A 256 -2.49 -20.28 26.58
CA LEU A 256 -3.25 -21.07 27.57
C LEU A 256 -2.37 -21.63 28.69
N ASN A 257 -1.10 -21.93 28.39
CA ASN A 257 -0.11 -22.42 29.36
C ASN A 257 0.66 -21.30 30.10
N HIS A 258 0.40 -20.03 29.78
CA HIS A 258 1.03 -18.90 30.46
C HIS A 258 0.57 -18.85 31.94
N PRO A 259 1.48 -18.69 32.92
CA PRO A 259 1.15 -18.74 34.35
C PRO A 259 0.13 -17.67 34.81
N GLU A 260 0.03 -16.54 34.11
CA GLU A 260 -0.91 -15.45 34.43
C GLU A 260 -2.32 -15.63 33.83
N VAL A 261 -2.53 -16.69 33.03
CA VAL A 261 -3.88 -16.95 32.47
C VAL A 261 -4.79 -17.55 33.54
N PRO A 262 -5.95 -16.95 33.84
CA PRO A 262 -6.87 -17.46 34.83
C PRO A 262 -7.27 -18.91 34.54
N GLU A 263 -7.37 -19.74 35.58
CA GLU A 263 -7.70 -21.16 35.48
C GLU A 263 -9.03 -21.41 34.76
N LEU A 264 -9.97 -20.48 34.88
CA LEU A 264 -11.27 -20.49 34.19
C LEU A 264 -11.12 -20.47 32.65
N ILE A 265 -10.09 -19.82 32.12
CA ILE A 265 -9.80 -19.78 30.69
C ILE A 265 -9.12 -21.06 30.24
N ARG A 266 -8.21 -21.61 31.09
CA ARG A 266 -7.48 -22.87 30.81
C ARG A 266 -8.42 -24.07 30.77
N THR A 267 -9.48 -24.06 31.56
CA THR A 267 -10.46 -25.15 31.70
C THR A 267 -11.74 -24.90 30.93
N SER A 268 -11.79 -23.86 30.10
CA SER A 268 -12.96 -23.51 29.30
C SER A 268 -13.33 -24.68 28.36
N PRO A 269 -14.61 -25.10 28.36
CA PRO A 269 -15.09 -26.13 27.45
C PRO A 269 -15.20 -25.65 25.99
N LEU A 270 -14.87 -24.37 25.71
CA LEU A 270 -14.87 -23.81 24.37
C LEU A 270 -13.76 -24.47 23.54
N THR A 271 -14.14 -24.96 22.37
CA THR A 271 -13.22 -25.54 21.40
C THR A 271 -12.33 -24.44 20.77
N GLN A 272 -11.18 -24.83 20.22
CA GLN A 272 -10.29 -23.91 19.48
C GLN A 272 -11.04 -23.07 18.41
N ARG A 273 -12.14 -23.62 17.82
CA ARG A 273 -12.99 -22.91 16.85
C ARG A 273 -13.86 -21.82 17.45
N GLU A 274 -14.18 -21.90 18.72
CA GLU A 274 -15.03 -20.93 19.41
C GLU A 274 -14.23 -19.76 20.00
N TRP A 275 -12.90 -19.89 20.04
CA TRP A 275 -11.96 -18.80 20.36
C TRP A 275 -11.47 -18.04 19.12
N GLN A 276 -11.77 -18.53 17.92
CA GLN A 276 -11.49 -17.90 16.62
C GLN A 276 -12.64 -16.97 16.17
#